data_53fedcee37c9ce03ca99510ec1ca46bb
#
_entry.id   53fedcee37c9ce03ca99510ec1ca46bb
#
_cell.length_a   1.000
_cell.length_b   1.000
_cell.length_c   1.000
_cell.angle_alpha   90.00
_cell.angle_beta   90.00
_cell.angle_gamma   90.00
#
_symmetry.space_group_name_H-M   'P 1'
#
loop_
_entity.id
_entity.type
_entity.pdbx_description
1 polymer ?
#
loop_
_entity_poly.entity_id
_entity_poly.type
_entity_poly.pdbx_seq_one_letter_code
_entity_poly.pdbx_strand_id
1 'polypeptide(L)'
;HAADGYSRATGKPGVALVTSGPGATNAITGLATAYMDSIPLIIISGQVQSHLIGTDSFQETDMIGISRPIVKHSFIVQNAEDIPRIVQEAFYIATSGRPGPVVIDIPKDKTDPAQLYSYKREKQVSIRSYQPKVLPHPGQIKKASKNILSAERPVIYAGGGVILGNAHKELIALNKILKAPVTNTLMGLGSYPANDKYFMGMLGMHGTYQANMAMHNADLIIAIGARFDDRITNTPALFAPKARIIHIDVDPASISKIINADIPIVGQVKDSIAALIKEIKRSKLKIDSDALDSWNSQISTWRVKHGLDHELYLKKTKSKMILPQVVVQELYQATDGNAWVTSDVGQHQMFVAQYYHFNKPRRWINSGGLGTMGFGLPAAMGAKLAYPKDEVVCVTGEGSIQMCIQELSTCLQYNLPIKIININNEALGMVRQWQDMNYGGRHSASTYADSLPDFVKLAESYGHVGMKVTKQSQLRKTLDKAFAMKDRLVFVDVYVDPNEHVYPMLVSPSGSMKDMWIKKNTKA
;
A
#
# COMPACT_ATOMS: atom_id res chain seq x y z
N HIS A 1 2.29 1.70 13.78
CA HIS A 1 2.76 1.83 12.39
C HIS A 1 4.13 1.19 12.16
N ALA A 2 5.05 1.17 13.16
CA ALA A 2 6.33 0.45 13.02
C ALA A 2 6.12 -1.06 12.88
N ALA A 3 5.27 -1.66 13.72
CA ALA A 3 4.90 -3.07 13.60
C ALA A 3 4.18 -3.39 12.27
N ASP A 4 3.35 -2.47 11.78
CA ASP A 4 2.71 -2.56 10.46
C ASP A 4 3.76 -2.54 9.33
N GLY A 5 4.70 -1.59 9.36
CA GLY A 5 5.81 -1.52 8.39
C GLY A 5 6.69 -2.77 8.39
N TYR A 6 6.99 -3.34 9.58
CA TYR A 6 7.66 -4.63 9.70
C TYR A 6 6.87 -5.75 9.02
N SER A 7 5.56 -5.79 9.25
CA SER A 7 4.69 -6.81 8.66
C SER A 7 4.65 -6.72 7.13
N ARG A 8 4.50 -5.53 6.56
CA ARG A 8 4.50 -5.32 5.10
C ARG A 8 5.82 -5.73 4.47
N ALA A 9 6.93 -5.35 5.10
CA ALA A 9 8.26 -5.68 4.62
C ALA A 9 8.54 -7.19 4.66
N THR A 10 8.24 -7.85 5.77
CA THR A 10 8.60 -9.26 5.99
C THR A 10 7.55 -10.26 5.52
N GLY A 11 6.27 -9.86 5.50
CA GLY A 11 5.13 -10.77 5.35
C GLY A 11 4.84 -11.59 6.60
N LYS A 12 5.50 -11.31 7.73
CA LYS A 12 5.24 -11.90 9.04
C LYS A 12 4.34 -10.97 9.85
N PRO A 13 3.60 -11.44 10.85
CA PRO A 13 2.84 -10.55 11.72
C PRO A 13 3.74 -9.56 12.45
N GLY A 14 3.34 -8.29 12.46
CA GLY A 14 3.90 -7.29 13.36
C GLY A 14 3.25 -7.42 14.74
N VAL A 15 3.98 -7.09 15.79
CA VAL A 15 3.46 -7.08 17.16
C VAL A 15 3.79 -5.75 17.81
N ALA A 16 2.80 -5.14 18.44
CA ALA A 16 3.01 -3.96 19.29
C ALA A 16 2.34 -4.19 20.64
N LEU A 17 3.00 -3.72 21.70
CA LEU A 17 2.51 -3.79 23.07
C LEU A 17 2.33 -2.35 23.58
N VAL A 18 1.15 -2.07 24.13
CA VAL A 18 0.78 -0.73 24.62
C VAL A 18 0.15 -0.83 26.02
N THR A 19 0.25 0.23 26.77
CA THR A 19 -0.46 0.33 28.07
C THR A 19 -1.97 0.52 27.86
N SER A 20 -2.74 0.38 28.94
CA SER A 20 -4.18 0.66 28.98
C SER A 20 -4.51 2.13 28.67
N GLY A 21 -5.77 2.44 28.51
CA GLY A 21 -6.27 3.80 28.30
C GLY A 21 -5.68 4.46 27.07
N PRO A 22 -4.94 5.60 27.23
CA PRO A 22 -4.41 6.36 26.11
C PRO A 22 -3.41 5.59 25.25
N GLY A 23 -2.66 4.64 25.81
CA GLY A 23 -1.79 3.76 25.01
C GLY A 23 -2.57 2.90 24.05
N ALA A 24 -3.66 2.29 24.51
CA ALA A 24 -4.55 1.47 23.71
C ALA A 24 -5.30 2.31 22.65
N THR A 25 -5.86 3.46 23.03
CA THR A 25 -6.60 4.34 22.11
C THR A 25 -5.70 4.93 21.01
N ASN A 26 -4.44 5.25 21.31
CA ASN A 26 -3.49 5.71 20.31
C ASN A 26 -3.11 4.64 19.26
N ALA A 27 -3.34 3.35 19.53
CA ALA A 27 -3.12 2.28 18.57
C ALA A 27 -4.26 2.13 17.54
N ILE A 28 -5.41 2.77 17.75
CA ILE A 28 -6.63 2.58 16.92
C ILE A 28 -6.41 2.93 15.46
N THR A 29 -5.77 4.07 15.16
CA THR A 29 -5.44 4.44 13.78
C THR A 29 -4.52 3.40 13.12
N GLY A 30 -3.55 2.85 13.88
CA GLY A 30 -2.68 1.78 13.40
C GLY A 30 -3.45 0.50 13.07
N LEU A 31 -4.41 0.10 13.92
CA LEU A 31 -5.31 -1.02 13.68
C LEU A 31 -6.18 -0.81 12.44
N ALA A 32 -6.80 0.37 12.29
CA ALA A 32 -7.62 0.70 11.14
C ALA A 32 -6.81 0.67 9.84
N THR A 33 -5.57 1.19 9.86
CA THR A 33 -4.63 1.14 8.72
C THR A 33 -4.33 -0.31 8.31
N ALA A 34 -3.99 -1.16 9.27
CA ALA A 34 -3.70 -2.56 9.03
C ALA A 34 -4.93 -3.33 8.53
N TYR A 35 -6.12 -3.04 9.09
CA TYR A 35 -7.38 -3.67 8.68
C TYR A 35 -7.74 -3.34 7.22
N MET A 36 -7.67 -2.07 6.85
CA MET A 36 -8.01 -1.61 5.49
C MET A 36 -7.08 -2.20 4.43
N ASP A 37 -5.82 -2.42 4.76
CA ASP A 37 -4.81 -2.97 3.84
C ASP A 37 -4.57 -4.48 4.03
N SER A 38 -5.33 -5.14 4.91
CA SER A 38 -5.23 -6.58 5.17
C SER A 38 -3.85 -7.00 5.70
N ILE A 39 -3.27 -6.22 6.60
CA ILE A 39 -1.94 -6.48 7.17
C ILE A 39 -2.06 -7.27 8.47
N PRO A 40 -1.38 -8.42 8.61
CA PRO A 40 -1.38 -9.18 9.85
C PRO A 40 -0.64 -8.40 10.94
N LEU A 41 -1.37 -7.98 11.97
CA LEU A 41 -0.88 -7.19 13.08
C LEU A 41 -1.48 -7.72 14.38
N ILE A 42 -0.69 -7.78 15.45
CA ILE A 42 -1.17 -8.14 16.78
C ILE A 42 -0.90 -6.97 17.71
N ILE A 43 -1.94 -6.43 18.30
CA ILE A 43 -1.82 -5.44 19.38
C ILE A 43 -2.12 -6.13 20.69
N ILE A 44 -1.17 -6.06 21.60
CA ILE A 44 -1.33 -6.49 22.99
C ILE A 44 -1.53 -5.21 23.79
N SER A 45 -2.73 -5.01 24.35
CA SER A 45 -3.03 -3.88 25.22
C SER A 45 -3.08 -4.34 26.68
N GLY A 46 -2.51 -3.53 27.55
CA GLY A 46 -2.81 -3.68 28.98
C GLY A 46 -4.24 -3.22 29.28
N GLN A 47 -4.81 -3.77 30.35
CA GLN A 47 -6.11 -3.35 30.88
C GLN A 47 -6.01 -3.19 32.40
N VAL A 48 -6.91 -2.41 32.99
CA VAL A 48 -7.04 -2.32 34.45
C VAL A 48 -7.30 -3.70 35.05
N GLN A 49 -7.16 -3.84 36.37
CA GLN A 49 -7.45 -5.11 37.05
C GLN A 49 -8.89 -5.57 36.77
N SER A 50 -9.12 -6.87 36.64
CA SER A 50 -10.40 -7.44 36.23
C SER A 50 -11.61 -6.93 37.02
N HIS A 51 -11.47 -6.70 38.32
CA HIS A 51 -12.54 -6.21 39.20
C HIS A 51 -12.84 -4.71 39.05
N LEU A 52 -11.96 -3.96 38.34
CA LEU A 52 -12.11 -2.53 38.08
C LEU A 52 -12.73 -2.25 36.71
N ILE A 53 -12.85 -3.25 35.84
CA ILE A 53 -13.44 -3.07 34.50
C ILE A 53 -14.91 -2.69 34.65
N GLY A 54 -15.30 -1.57 34.03
CA GLY A 54 -16.67 -1.02 34.08
C GLY A 54 -16.93 -0.09 35.28
N THR A 55 -15.86 0.35 35.98
CA THR A 55 -15.97 1.24 37.15
C THR A 55 -15.45 2.66 36.89
N ASP A 56 -15.14 3.01 35.64
CA ASP A 56 -14.50 4.28 35.25
C ASP A 56 -13.15 4.52 35.94
N SER A 57 -12.38 3.45 36.16
CA SER A 57 -11.10 3.54 36.82
C SER A 57 -10.05 4.26 35.96
N PHE A 58 -9.00 4.79 36.62
CA PHE A 58 -7.94 5.53 35.95
C PHE A 58 -7.28 4.70 34.83
N GLN A 59 -7.23 5.27 33.64
CA GLN A 59 -6.73 4.65 32.40
C GLN A 59 -7.50 3.39 31.96
N GLU A 60 -8.75 3.25 32.35
CA GLU A 60 -9.65 2.25 31.78
C GLU A 60 -10.09 2.68 30.37
N THR A 61 -10.17 1.72 29.46
CA THR A 61 -10.76 1.90 28.13
C THR A 61 -11.32 0.56 27.63
N ASP A 62 -12.53 0.57 27.07
CA ASP A 62 -13.09 -0.60 26.38
C ASP A 62 -12.40 -0.79 25.03
N MET A 63 -11.18 -1.35 25.07
CA MET A 63 -10.38 -1.62 23.88
C MET A 63 -11.07 -2.60 22.94
N ILE A 64 -11.83 -3.55 23.47
CA ILE A 64 -12.58 -4.53 22.67
C ILE A 64 -13.71 -3.83 21.89
N GLY A 65 -14.49 -3.00 22.54
CA GLY A 65 -15.59 -2.25 21.91
C GLY A 65 -15.10 -1.31 20.83
N ILE A 66 -14.06 -0.52 21.11
CA ILE A 66 -13.49 0.45 20.18
C ILE A 66 -12.85 -0.24 18.95
N SER A 67 -12.15 -1.35 19.14
CA SER A 67 -11.43 -2.03 18.06
C SER A 67 -12.30 -2.97 17.21
N ARG A 68 -13.44 -3.42 17.71
CA ARG A 68 -14.31 -4.41 17.05
C ARG A 68 -14.55 -4.22 15.56
N PRO A 69 -14.87 -3.01 15.04
CA PRO A 69 -15.15 -2.81 13.61
C PRO A 69 -13.88 -2.80 12.74
N ILE A 70 -12.71 -2.74 13.31
CA ILE A 70 -11.42 -2.56 12.60
C ILE A 70 -10.40 -3.67 12.89
N VAL A 71 -10.86 -4.81 13.42
CA VAL A 71 -10.02 -5.99 13.65
C VAL A 71 -10.70 -7.25 13.13
N LYS A 72 -9.92 -8.30 12.90
CA LYS A 72 -10.47 -9.62 12.57
C LYS A 72 -11.06 -10.31 13.80
N HIS A 73 -10.40 -10.11 14.94
CA HIS A 73 -10.84 -10.66 16.22
C HIS A 73 -10.20 -9.88 17.37
N SER A 74 -10.84 -9.95 18.52
CA SER A 74 -10.33 -9.38 19.76
C SER A 74 -10.54 -10.36 20.91
N PHE A 75 -9.54 -10.48 21.79
CA PHE A 75 -9.58 -11.30 22.98
C PHE A 75 -9.43 -10.41 24.21
N ILE A 76 -10.19 -10.72 25.28
CA ILE A 76 -9.87 -10.28 26.63
C ILE A 76 -9.45 -11.51 27.43
N VAL A 77 -8.30 -11.45 28.11
CA VAL A 77 -7.77 -12.56 28.87
C VAL A 77 -8.54 -12.70 30.19
N GLN A 78 -9.28 -13.80 30.34
CA GLN A 78 -10.03 -14.09 31.57
C GLN A 78 -9.16 -14.81 32.59
N ASN A 79 -8.31 -15.73 32.14
CA ASN A 79 -7.39 -16.50 33.00
C ASN A 79 -5.98 -16.42 32.41
N ALA A 80 -4.97 -16.30 33.26
CA ALA A 80 -3.58 -16.23 32.83
C ALA A 80 -3.13 -17.52 32.11
N GLU A 81 -3.66 -18.65 32.44
CA GLU A 81 -3.39 -19.95 31.80
C GLU A 81 -3.84 -19.99 30.32
N ASP A 82 -4.79 -19.15 29.95
CA ASP A 82 -5.27 -19.02 28.55
C ASP A 82 -4.33 -18.21 27.65
N ILE A 83 -3.41 -17.42 28.20
CA ILE A 83 -2.52 -16.53 27.42
C ILE A 83 -1.80 -17.29 26.30
N PRO A 84 -1.17 -18.45 26.54
CA PRO A 84 -0.45 -19.15 25.46
C PRO A 84 -1.37 -19.58 24.31
N ARG A 85 -2.57 -20.08 24.62
CA ARG A 85 -3.59 -20.46 23.64
C ARG A 85 -4.08 -19.23 22.86
N ILE A 86 -4.44 -18.17 23.56
CA ILE A 86 -4.94 -16.91 22.93
C ILE A 86 -3.89 -16.32 21.99
N VAL A 87 -2.62 -16.28 22.40
CA VAL A 87 -1.53 -15.79 21.54
C VAL A 87 -1.41 -16.66 20.27
N GLN A 88 -1.44 -17.99 20.38
CA GLN A 88 -1.38 -18.88 19.21
C GLN A 88 -2.59 -18.68 18.28
N GLU A 89 -3.79 -18.56 18.81
CA GLU A 89 -5.02 -18.28 18.06
C GLU A 89 -4.95 -16.92 17.38
N ALA A 90 -4.44 -15.89 18.07
CA ALA A 90 -4.28 -14.54 17.51
C ALA A 90 -3.35 -14.54 16.29
N PHE A 91 -2.18 -15.20 16.38
CA PHE A 91 -1.27 -15.34 15.25
C PHE A 91 -1.90 -16.11 14.08
N TYR A 92 -2.64 -17.18 14.38
CA TYR A 92 -3.34 -17.97 13.37
C TYR A 92 -4.43 -17.14 12.66
N ILE A 93 -5.28 -16.44 13.42
CA ILE A 93 -6.35 -15.60 12.87
C ILE A 93 -5.76 -14.46 12.05
N ALA A 94 -4.72 -13.78 12.56
CA ALA A 94 -4.11 -12.64 11.87
C ALA A 94 -3.54 -13.02 10.50
N THR A 95 -3.03 -14.24 10.32
CA THR A 95 -2.29 -14.66 9.12
C THR A 95 -3.07 -15.54 8.16
N SER A 96 -4.19 -16.13 8.57
CA SER A 96 -4.97 -17.07 7.74
C SER A 96 -6.16 -16.39 7.06
N GLY A 97 -6.65 -16.96 5.96
CA GLY A 97 -7.68 -16.32 5.13
C GLY A 97 -7.20 -14.96 4.60
N ARG A 98 -8.07 -13.96 4.61
CA ARG A 98 -7.66 -12.56 4.40
C ARG A 98 -6.92 -12.11 5.66
N PRO A 99 -5.63 -11.73 5.59
CA PRO A 99 -4.89 -11.28 6.77
C PRO A 99 -5.49 -10.01 7.38
N GLY A 100 -5.16 -9.76 8.64
CA GLY A 100 -5.62 -8.53 9.29
C GLY A 100 -5.27 -8.50 10.79
N PRO A 101 -5.55 -7.38 11.47
CA PRO A 101 -5.17 -7.18 12.86
C PRO A 101 -6.03 -7.97 13.83
N VAL A 102 -5.41 -8.33 14.97
CA VAL A 102 -6.04 -8.96 16.13
C VAL A 102 -5.60 -8.22 17.39
N VAL A 103 -6.50 -8.03 18.34
CA VAL A 103 -6.24 -7.41 19.64
C VAL A 103 -6.27 -8.47 20.73
N ILE A 104 -5.32 -8.38 21.65
CA ILE A 104 -5.30 -9.14 22.90
C ILE A 104 -5.26 -8.14 24.05
N ASP A 105 -6.34 -8.04 24.82
CA ASP A 105 -6.46 -7.14 25.96
C ASP A 105 -6.20 -7.93 27.24
N ILE A 106 -5.19 -7.52 28.03
CA ILE A 106 -4.69 -8.30 29.17
C ILE A 106 -4.87 -7.49 30.45
N PRO A 107 -5.83 -7.88 31.32
CA PRO A 107 -5.98 -7.29 32.63
C PRO A 107 -4.73 -7.48 33.49
N LYS A 108 -4.35 -6.43 34.24
CA LYS A 108 -3.11 -6.38 35.04
C LYS A 108 -2.96 -7.55 36.01
N ASP A 109 -4.05 -8.01 36.63
CA ASP A 109 -4.04 -9.12 37.56
C ASP A 109 -3.76 -10.49 36.89
N LYS A 110 -3.84 -10.59 35.56
CA LYS A 110 -3.50 -11.82 34.81
C LYS A 110 -2.00 -11.94 34.49
N THR A 111 -1.22 -10.92 34.80
CA THR A 111 0.23 -10.90 34.66
C THR A 111 0.96 -10.64 35.99
N ASP A 112 0.32 -10.96 37.12
CA ASP A 112 0.89 -10.80 38.45
C ASP A 112 2.10 -11.75 38.61
N PRO A 113 3.32 -11.20 38.84
CA PRO A 113 4.52 -12.02 39.00
C PRO A 113 4.54 -12.89 40.26
N ALA A 114 3.65 -12.62 41.21
CA ALA A 114 3.50 -13.47 42.43
C ALA A 114 2.75 -14.78 42.18
N GLN A 115 2.09 -14.90 41.00
CA GLN A 115 1.33 -16.09 40.65
C GLN A 115 2.14 -16.98 39.70
N LEU A 116 2.18 -18.27 40.00
CA LEU A 116 2.83 -19.27 39.17
C LEU A 116 1.81 -19.98 38.29
N TYR A 117 2.10 -20.04 36.99
CA TYR A 117 1.24 -20.70 36.01
C TYR A 117 1.99 -21.82 35.27
N SER A 118 1.27 -22.86 34.89
CA SER A 118 1.81 -23.95 34.08
C SER A 118 1.62 -23.60 32.60
N TYR A 119 2.72 -23.45 31.86
CA TYR A 119 2.70 -23.20 30.44
C TYR A 119 2.53 -24.48 29.64
N LYS A 120 1.46 -24.52 28.82
CA LYS A 120 1.24 -25.61 27.87
C LYS A 120 1.09 -25.05 26.47
N ARG A 121 2.00 -25.41 25.58
CA ARG A 121 1.91 -25.05 24.16
C ARG A 121 1.06 -26.06 23.41
N GLU A 122 0.00 -25.57 22.72
CA GLU A 122 -0.78 -26.42 21.82
C GLU A 122 0.05 -26.80 20.60
N LYS A 123 -0.02 -28.07 20.17
CA LYS A 123 0.71 -28.53 18.98
C LYS A 123 0.15 -27.93 17.67
N GLN A 124 -1.16 -27.70 17.64
CA GLN A 124 -1.87 -27.17 16.48
C GLN A 124 -3.04 -26.32 16.93
N VAL A 125 -3.20 -25.16 16.31
CA VAL A 125 -4.38 -24.30 16.51
C VAL A 125 -5.54 -24.88 15.73
N SER A 126 -6.68 -25.09 16.42
CA SER A 126 -7.93 -25.53 15.80
C SER A 126 -9.09 -24.71 16.34
N ILE A 127 -9.66 -23.86 15.50
CA ILE A 127 -10.81 -23.02 15.83
C ILE A 127 -12.01 -23.52 15.04
N ARG A 128 -12.98 -24.13 15.71
CA ARG A 128 -14.15 -24.76 15.08
C ARG A 128 -14.92 -23.79 14.18
N SER A 129 -15.07 -22.54 14.59
CA SER A 129 -15.85 -21.51 13.87
C SER A 129 -15.05 -20.77 12.81
N TYR A 130 -13.73 -21.02 12.67
CA TYR A 130 -12.87 -20.29 11.76
C TYR A 130 -12.01 -21.24 10.90
N GLN A 131 -12.51 -21.54 9.71
CA GLN A 131 -11.85 -22.44 8.74
C GLN A 131 -11.87 -21.79 7.36
N PRO A 132 -10.92 -20.91 7.07
CA PRO A 132 -10.87 -20.20 5.79
C PRO A 132 -10.62 -21.17 4.64
N LYS A 133 -11.33 -20.95 3.50
CA LYS A 133 -11.09 -21.72 2.28
C LYS A 133 -9.73 -21.37 1.69
N VAL A 134 -8.96 -22.37 1.32
CA VAL A 134 -7.61 -22.20 0.76
C VAL A 134 -7.51 -22.62 -0.70
N LEU A 135 -8.32 -23.58 -1.16
CA LEU A 135 -8.25 -24.12 -2.51
C LEU A 135 -9.38 -23.57 -3.41
N PRO A 136 -9.08 -23.20 -4.66
CA PRO A 136 -10.08 -22.73 -5.61
C PRO A 136 -10.98 -23.88 -6.09
N HIS A 137 -12.23 -23.57 -6.48
CA HIS A 137 -13.15 -24.54 -7.04
C HIS A 137 -12.76 -24.93 -8.48
N PRO A 138 -12.53 -26.23 -8.80
CA PRO A 138 -12.03 -26.66 -10.12
C PRO A 138 -12.93 -26.26 -11.30
N GLY A 139 -14.24 -26.26 -11.13
CA GLY A 139 -15.20 -25.83 -12.14
C GLY A 139 -15.05 -24.35 -12.52
N GLN A 140 -14.79 -23.47 -11.54
CA GLN A 140 -14.53 -22.07 -11.80
C GLN A 140 -13.19 -21.84 -12.49
N ILE A 141 -12.16 -22.59 -12.12
CA ILE A 141 -10.86 -22.58 -12.82
C ILE A 141 -11.02 -22.94 -14.30
N LYS A 142 -11.79 -23.99 -14.60
CA LYS A 142 -12.06 -24.41 -15.99
C LYS A 142 -12.84 -23.34 -16.76
N LYS A 143 -13.86 -22.74 -16.13
CA LYS A 143 -14.65 -21.65 -16.74
C LYS A 143 -13.76 -20.42 -17.01
N ALA A 144 -12.93 -20.04 -16.05
CA ALA A 144 -11.99 -18.93 -16.18
C ALA A 144 -10.96 -19.18 -17.31
N SER A 145 -10.35 -20.36 -17.33
CA SER A 145 -9.38 -20.74 -18.38
C SER A 145 -9.99 -20.63 -19.79
N LYS A 146 -11.23 -21.10 -20.00
CA LYS A 146 -11.91 -20.97 -21.28
C LYS A 146 -12.10 -19.49 -21.68
N ASN A 147 -12.54 -18.63 -20.75
CA ASN A 147 -12.73 -17.20 -21.03
C ASN A 147 -11.41 -16.48 -21.30
N ILE A 148 -10.35 -16.81 -20.58
CA ILE A 148 -9.00 -16.25 -20.80
C ILE A 148 -8.50 -16.58 -22.22
N LEU A 149 -8.67 -17.83 -22.67
CA LEU A 149 -8.18 -18.27 -23.97
C LEU A 149 -9.02 -17.75 -25.16
N SER A 150 -10.23 -17.25 -24.91
CA SER A 150 -11.11 -16.67 -25.94
C SER A 150 -11.17 -15.13 -25.91
N ALA A 151 -10.43 -14.48 -25.03
CA ALA A 151 -10.42 -13.02 -24.92
C ALA A 151 -9.50 -12.41 -25.99
N GLU A 152 -9.95 -11.32 -26.61
CA GLU A 152 -9.19 -10.54 -27.59
C GLU A 152 -8.45 -9.35 -26.92
N ARG A 153 -9.03 -8.81 -25.85
CA ARG A 153 -8.50 -7.63 -25.13
C ARG A 153 -8.44 -7.87 -23.63
N PRO A 154 -7.74 -8.95 -23.19
CA PRO A 154 -7.61 -9.23 -21.77
C PRO A 154 -6.73 -8.20 -21.07
N VAL A 155 -7.04 -7.95 -19.77
CA VAL A 155 -6.21 -7.17 -18.86
C VAL A 155 -6.03 -7.95 -17.56
N ILE A 156 -4.79 -8.10 -17.10
CA ILE A 156 -4.48 -8.60 -15.77
C ILE A 156 -4.46 -7.41 -14.81
N TYR A 157 -5.32 -7.46 -13.80
CA TYR A 157 -5.46 -6.46 -12.76
C TYR A 157 -5.00 -7.05 -11.43
N ALA A 158 -3.74 -6.77 -11.03
CA ALA A 158 -3.11 -7.37 -9.86
C ALA A 158 -3.09 -6.41 -8.67
N GLY A 159 -3.64 -6.87 -7.56
CA GLY A 159 -3.71 -6.10 -6.30
C GLY A 159 -2.75 -6.57 -5.22
N GLY A 160 -2.87 -5.97 -4.03
CA GLY A 160 -2.07 -6.29 -2.84
C GLY A 160 -2.14 -7.76 -2.43
N GLY A 161 -3.23 -8.46 -2.74
CA GLY A 161 -3.39 -9.90 -2.45
C GLY A 161 -2.35 -10.78 -3.16
N VAL A 162 -1.78 -10.34 -4.28
CA VAL A 162 -0.67 -11.06 -4.94
C VAL A 162 0.60 -11.01 -4.08
N ILE A 163 0.87 -9.86 -3.45
CA ILE A 163 2.03 -9.67 -2.56
C ILE A 163 1.80 -10.41 -1.24
N LEU A 164 0.63 -10.25 -0.63
CA LEU A 164 0.27 -10.90 0.64
C LEU A 164 0.26 -12.44 0.52
N GLY A 165 -0.26 -12.94 -0.60
CA GLY A 165 -0.27 -14.37 -0.92
C GLY A 165 1.05 -14.93 -1.47
N ASN A 166 2.13 -14.13 -1.55
CA ASN A 166 3.43 -14.50 -2.12
C ASN A 166 3.32 -15.14 -3.53
N ALA A 167 2.42 -14.63 -4.37
CA ALA A 167 2.05 -15.20 -5.68
C ALA A 167 2.66 -14.46 -6.88
N HIS A 168 3.66 -13.60 -6.66
CA HIS A 168 4.29 -12.80 -7.73
C HIS A 168 5.00 -13.67 -8.78
N LYS A 169 5.61 -14.80 -8.38
CA LYS A 169 6.25 -15.74 -9.32
C LYS A 169 5.23 -16.42 -10.21
N GLU A 170 4.11 -16.83 -9.64
CA GLU A 170 2.99 -17.43 -10.35
C GLU A 170 2.33 -16.43 -11.31
N LEU A 171 2.18 -15.16 -10.90
CA LEU A 171 1.68 -14.08 -11.77
C LEU A 171 2.59 -13.88 -12.99
N ILE A 172 3.90 -13.79 -12.78
CA ILE A 172 4.88 -13.68 -13.87
C ILE A 172 4.82 -14.93 -14.78
N ALA A 173 4.71 -16.14 -14.21
CA ALA A 173 4.61 -17.39 -14.97
C ALA A 173 3.31 -17.45 -15.78
N LEU A 174 2.19 -16.99 -15.23
CA LEU A 174 0.93 -16.86 -15.95
C LEU A 174 1.09 -15.92 -17.15
N ASN A 175 1.66 -14.73 -16.92
CA ASN A 175 1.78 -13.74 -17.99
C ASN A 175 2.82 -14.10 -19.07
N LYS A 176 3.82 -14.90 -18.76
CA LYS A 176 4.69 -15.48 -19.80
C LYS A 176 3.92 -16.34 -20.82
N ILE A 177 2.80 -16.94 -20.39
CA ILE A 177 1.93 -17.73 -21.28
C ILE A 177 0.95 -16.79 -22.00
N LEU A 178 0.32 -15.86 -21.26
CA LEU A 178 -0.75 -15.02 -21.78
C LEU A 178 -0.25 -13.86 -22.62
N LYS A 179 0.90 -13.28 -22.29
CA LYS A 179 1.44 -12.05 -22.89
C LYS A 179 0.44 -10.87 -22.83
N ALA A 180 -0.45 -10.88 -21.87
CA ALA A 180 -1.48 -9.88 -21.67
C ALA A 180 -0.91 -8.63 -20.96
N PRO A 181 -1.48 -7.44 -21.19
CA PRO A 181 -1.12 -6.25 -20.44
C PRO A 181 -1.46 -6.39 -18.96
N VAL A 182 -0.56 -5.92 -18.10
CA VAL A 182 -0.66 -6.01 -16.63
C VAL A 182 -0.71 -4.62 -16.02
N THR A 183 -1.66 -4.39 -15.13
CA THR A 183 -1.71 -3.19 -14.30
C THR A 183 -1.83 -3.55 -12.82
N ASN A 184 -1.29 -2.70 -11.96
CA ASN A 184 -1.33 -2.89 -10.52
C ASN A 184 -2.22 -1.86 -9.82
N THR A 185 -2.84 -2.28 -8.70
CA THR A 185 -3.33 -1.31 -7.72
C THR A 185 -2.14 -0.61 -7.05
N LEU A 186 -2.39 0.49 -6.33
CA LEU A 186 -1.40 1.13 -5.46
C LEU A 186 -0.72 0.10 -4.53
N MET A 187 -1.51 -0.78 -3.90
CA MET A 187 -1.01 -1.84 -3.00
C MET A 187 -0.37 -3.01 -3.74
N GLY A 188 -0.58 -3.12 -5.04
CA GLY A 188 -0.03 -4.20 -5.88
C GLY A 188 1.31 -3.87 -6.53
N LEU A 189 1.80 -2.64 -6.44
CA LEU A 189 3.06 -2.24 -7.05
C LEU A 189 4.23 -3.13 -6.58
N GLY A 190 5.01 -3.63 -7.54
CA GLY A 190 6.06 -4.61 -7.31
C GLY A 190 5.61 -6.07 -7.35
N SER A 191 4.31 -6.36 -7.44
CA SER A 191 3.82 -7.74 -7.66
C SER A 191 4.13 -8.25 -9.06
N TYR A 192 4.26 -7.34 -10.02
CA TYR A 192 4.75 -7.57 -11.37
C TYR A 192 5.87 -6.57 -11.68
N PRO A 193 6.97 -6.97 -12.36
CA PRO A 193 8.12 -6.08 -12.59
C PRO A 193 7.75 -4.84 -13.40
N ALA A 194 8.09 -3.67 -12.91
CA ALA A 194 7.76 -2.41 -13.57
C ALA A 194 8.53 -2.18 -14.90
N ASN A 195 9.66 -2.86 -15.08
CA ASN A 195 10.45 -2.81 -16.31
C ASN A 195 10.02 -3.83 -17.38
N ASP A 196 9.01 -4.66 -17.11
CA ASP A 196 8.46 -5.58 -18.11
C ASP A 196 7.63 -4.82 -19.15
N LYS A 197 7.74 -5.22 -20.43
CA LYS A 197 7.07 -4.56 -21.56
C LYS A 197 5.53 -4.58 -21.48
N TYR A 198 4.95 -5.58 -20.79
CA TYR A 198 3.51 -5.71 -20.60
C TYR A 198 2.98 -4.90 -19.41
N PHE A 199 3.87 -4.35 -18.58
CA PHE A 199 3.44 -3.54 -17.44
C PHE A 199 2.95 -2.17 -17.90
N MET A 200 1.75 -1.81 -17.50
CA MET A 200 1.12 -0.53 -17.86
C MET A 200 1.26 0.57 -16.79
N GLY A 201 1.80 0.24 -15.63
CA GLY A 201 1.80 1.13 -14.46
C GLY A 201 0.60 0.89 -13.53
N MET A 202 0.40 1.79 -12.60
CA MET A 202 -0.75 1.81 -11.69
C MET A 202 -2.01 2.28 -12.45
N LEU A 203 -3.17 1.72 -12.10
CA LEU A 203 -4.47 2.20 -12.60
C LEU A 203 -5.21 3.03 -11.54
N GLY A 204 -6.33 3.61 -11.92
CA GLY A 204 -7.25 4.32 -11.02
C GLY A 204 -7.07 5.83 -11.06
N MET A 205 -7.48 6.51 -9.98
CA MET A 205 -7.59 7.97 -9.92
C MET A 205 -6.31 8.70 -10.39
N HIS A 206 -5.14 8.26 -9.92
CA HIS A 206 -3.83 8.77 -10.33
C HIS A 206 -3.05 7.74 -11.15
N GLY A 207 -3.76 6.83 -11.81
CA GLY A 207 -3.18 5.81 -12.67
C GLY A 207 -2.65 6.39 -13.98
N THR A 208 -1.86 5.57 -14.68
CA THR A 208 -1.36 5.94 -16.01
C THR A 208 -2.51 5.98 -17.03
N TYR A 209 -2.36 6.84 -18.04
CA TYR A 209 -3.35 6.95 -19.10
C TYR A 209 -3.61 5.60 -19.79
N GLN A 210 -2.55 4.90 -20.19
CA GLN A 210 -2.67 3.61 -20.88
C GLN A 210 -3.32 2.53 -20.00
N ALA A 211 -3.09 2.50 -18.68
CA ALA A 211 -3.71 1.54 -17.80
C ALA A 211 -5.22 1.77 -17.67
N ASN A 212 -5.63 3.02 -17.49
CA ASN A 212 -7.05 3.38 -17.39
C ASN A 212 -7.79 3.16 -18.71
N MET A 213 -7.18 3.50 -19.85
CA MET A 213 -7.76 3.25 -21.18
C MET A 213 -7.87 1.75 -21.47
N ALA A 214 -6.87 0.95 -21.09
CA ALA A 214 -6.91 -0.50 -21.25
C ALA A 214 -8.04 -1.13 -20.41
N MET A 215 -8.19 -0.71 -19.15
CA MET A 215 -9.29 -1.18 -18.30
C MET A 215 -10.67 -0.83 -18.90
N HIS A 216 -10.83 0.39 -19.41
CA HIS A 216 -12.11 0.83 -20.00
C HIS A 216 -12.50 0.04 -21.25
N ASN A 217 -11.53 -0.35 -22.07
CA ASN A 217 -11.73 -0.99 -23.38
C ASN A 217 -11.52 -2.50 -23.36
N ALA A 218 -11.20 -3.10 -22.22
CA ALA A 218 -11.04 -4.54 -22.08
C ALA A 218 -12.33 -5.31 -22.38
N ASP A 219 -12.22 -6.51 -22.90
CA ASP A 219 -13.30 -7.49 -23.00
C ASP A 219 -13.27 -8.52 -21.86
N LEU A 220 -12.08 -8.65 -21.21
CA LEU A 220 -11.88 -9.50 -20.05
C LEU A 220 -10.94 -8.83 -19.05
N ILE A 221 -11.35 -8.77 -17.79
CA ILE A 221 -10.50 -8.38 -16.67
C ILE A 221 -10.25 -9.60 -15.79
N ILE A 222 -8.97 -9.88 -15.55
CA ILE A 222 -8.52 -10.93 -14.64
C ILE A 222 -8.04 -10.23 -13.37
N ALA A 223 -8.98 -10.00 -12.44
CA ALA A 223 -8.70 -9.36 -11.16
C ALA A 223 -8.14 -10.38 -10.16
N ILE A 224 -6.93 -10.12 -9.66
CA ILE A 224 -6.16 -11.03 -8.81
C ILE A 224 -5.80 -10.34 -7.50
N GLY A 225 -6.46 -10.73 -6.41
CA GLY A 225 -6.21 -10.15 -5.09
C GLY A 225 -6.42 -8.63 -5.04
N ALA A 226 -7.46 -8.15 -5.71
CA ALA A 226 -7.85 -6.75 -5.81
C ALA A 226 -9.33 -6.61 -5.46
N ARG A 227 -9.72 -5.56 -4.71
CA ARG A 227 -11.07 -5.40 -4.15
C ARG A 227 -11.96 -4.39 -4.88
N PHE A 228 -11.54 -3.87 -6.02
CA PHE A 228 -12.28 -2.85 -6.78
C PHE A 228 -12.64 -1.61 -5.95
N ASP A 229 -11.63 -1.02 -5.34
CA ASP A 229 -11.71 0.19 -4.53
C ASP A 229 -12.30 1.37 -5.33
N ASP A 230 -12.95 2.33 -4.66
CA ASP A 230 -13.53 3.52 -5.28
C ASP A 230 -12.48 4.39 -6.00
N ARG A 231 -11.24 4.42 -5.51
CA ARG A 231 -10.12 5.10 -6.18
C ARG A 231 -9.73 4.44 -7.50
N ILE A 232 -10.16 3.20 -7.73
CA ILE A 232 -9.96 2.47 -8.98
C ILE A 232 -11.20 2.56 -9.86
N THR A 233 -12.37 2.26 -9.32
CA THR A 233 -13.60 2.15 -10.12
C THR A 233 -14.20 3.49 -10.49
N ASN A 234 -13.93 4.54 -9.70
CA ASN A 234 -14.59 5.83 -9.77
C ASN A 234 -16.11 5.66 -9.71
N THR A 235 -16.81 5.70 -10.85
CA THR A 235 -18.25 5.42 -10.95
C THR A 235 -18.45 3.95 -11.36
N PRO A 236 -18.86 3.04 -10.44
CA PRO A 236 -18.93 1.60 -10.73
C PRO A 236 -19.78 1.24 -11.96
N ALA A 237 -20.86 1.95 -12.22
CA ALA A 237 -21.71 1.73 -13.39
C ALA A 237 -21.01 2.03 -14.73
N LEU A 238 -19.96 2.82 -14.72
CA LEU A 238 -19.16 3.19 -15.90
C LEU A 238 -17.82 2.46 -15.98
N PHE A 239 -17.52 1.61 -15.00
CA PHE A 239 -16.28 0.86 -14.93
C PHE A 239 -16.29 -0.29 -15.93
N ALA A 240 -15.31 -0.31 -16.86
CA ALA A 240 -15.06 -1.39 -17.81
C ALA A 240 -16.35 -1.98 -18.43
N PRO A 241 -17.20 -1.20 -19.11
CA PRO A 241 -18.59 -1.54 -19.42
C PRO A 241 -18.75 -2.73 -20.39
N LYS A 242 -17.68 -3.17 -21.04
CA LYS A 242 -17.68 -4.28 -22.00
C LYS A 242 -16.99 -5.54 -21.47
N ALA A 243 -16.31 -5.43 -20.31
CA ALA A 243 -15.49 -6.51 -19.81
C ALA A 243 -16.28 -7.54 -19.01
N ARG A 244 -15.98 -8.82 -19.23
CA ARG A 244 -16.27 -9.87 -18.24
C ARG A 244 -15.23 -9.82 -17.14
N ILE A 245 -15.64 -10.17 -15.92
CA ILE A 245 -14.79 -10.08 -14.73
C ILE A 245 -14.53 -11.47 -14.16
N ILE A 246 -13.27 -11.91 -14.20
CA ILE A 246 -12.77 -13.01 -13.38
C ILE A 246 -12.24 -12.38 -12.10
N HIS A 247 -12.76 -12.76 -10.94
CA HIS A 247 -12.32 -12.21 -9.66
C HIS A 247 -11.76 -13.32 -8.78
N ILE A 248 -10.45 -13.27 -8.54
CA ILE A 248 -9.71 -14.20 -7.69
C ILE A 248 -9.38 -13.51 -6.38
N ASP A 249 -9.99 -13.97 -5.28
CA ASP A 249 -9.73 -13.44 -3.95
C ASP A 249 -9.83 -14.55 -2.89
N VAL A 250 -9.10 -14.39 -1.79
CA VAL A 250 -9.16 -15.29 -0.65
C VAL A 250 -10.39 -15.03 0.22
N ASP A 251 -10.91 -13.82 0.17
CA ASP A 251 -12.06 -13.37 0.96
C ASP A 251 -13.35 -13.43 0.13
N PRO A 252 -14.27 -14.37 0.44
CA PRO A 252 -15.54 -14.47 -0.25
C PRO A 252 -16.39 -13.19 -0.12
N ALA A 253 -16.22 -12.40 0.93
CA ALA A 253 -16.96 -11.16 1.15
C ALA A 253 -16.50 -10.02 0.21
N SER A 254 -15.34 -10.13 -0.39
CA SER A 254 -14.83 -9.18 -1.40
C SER A 254 -15.41 -9.44 -2.79
N ILE A 255 -15.84 -10.67 -3.07
CA ILE A 255 -16.37 -11.07 -4.38
C ILE A 255 -17.72 -10.38 -4.63
N SER A 256 -17.83 -9.73 -5.78
CA SER A 256 -19.06 -9.01 -6.22
C SER A 256 -19.54 -7.90 -5.26
N LYS A 257 -18.66 -7.43 -4.36
CA LYS A 257 -19.01 -6.38 -3.39
C LYS A 257 -19.22 -5.01 -4.07
N ILE A 258 -18.39 -4.66 -5.03
CA ILE A 258 -18.43 -3.37 -5.74
C ILE A 258 -18.73 -3.58 -7.22
N ILE A 259 -18.00 -4.48 -7.88
CA ILE A 259 -18.20 -4.86 -9.28
C ILE A 259 -18.61 -6.33 -9.33
N ASN A 260 -19.66 -6.64 -10.07
CA ASN A 260 -20.13 -8.01 -10.22
C ASN A 260 -19.08 -8.87 -10.93
N ALA A 261 -18.77 -10.03 -10.36
CA ALA A 261 -17.86 -11.00 -10.95
C ALA A 261 -18.65 -12.06 -11.77
N ASP A 262 -18.34 -12.20 -13.06
CA ASP A 262 -18.90 -13.23 -13.92
C ASP A 262 -18.36 -14.62 -13.56
N ILE A 263 -17.12 -14.64 -13.08
CA ILE A 263 -16.40 -15.87 -12.71
C ILE A 263 -15.69 -15.62 -11.37
N PRO A 264 -16.38 -15.89 -10.24
CA PRO A 264 -15.76 -15.81 -8.92
C PRO A 264 -14.85 -17.01 -8.66
N ILE A 265 -13.66 -16.77 -8.12
CA ILE A 265 -12.71 -17.79 -7.68
C ILE A 265 -12.28 -17.45 -6.26
N VAL A 266 -12.89 -18.12 -5.27
CA VAL A 266 -12.50 -18.00 -3.87
C VAL A 266 -11.41 -19.00 -3.55
N GLY A 267 -10.25 -18.50 -3.09
CA GLY A 267 -9.09 -19.34 -2.74
C GLY A 267 -7.80 -18.53 -2.64
N GLN A 268 -6.75 -19.16 -2.13
CA GLN A 268 -5.43 -18.55 -2.09
C GLN A 268 -4.98 -18.18 -3.51
N VAL A 269 -4.48 -16.95 -3.66
CA VAL A 269 -4.09 -16.39 -4.98
C VAL A 269 -3.05 -17.28 -5.66
N LYS A 270 -2.05 -17.74 -4.92
CA LYS A 270 -0.98 -18.59 -5.42
C LYS A 270 -1.53 -19.89 -6.02
N ASP A 271 -2.38 -20.59 -5.27
CA ASP A 271 -2.96 -21.87 -5.70
C ASP A 271 -3.93 -21.69 -6.85
N SER A 272 -4.67 -20.58 -6.85
CA SER A 272 -5.61 -20.23 -7.93
C SER A 272 -4.88 -19.97 -9.24
N ILE A 273 -3.79 -19.20 -9.22
CA ILE A 273 -2.97 -18.95 -10.43
C ILE A 273 -2.30 -20.25 -10.90
N ALA A 274 -1.75 -21.06 -9.99
CA ALA A 274 -1.14 -22.34 -10.35
C ALA A 274 -2.15 -23.29 -11.01
N ALA A 275 -3.39 -23.34 -10.48
CA ALA A 275 -4.47 -24.13 -11.07
C ALA A 275 -4.88 -23.61 -12.47
N LEU A 276 -4.96 -22.28 -12.66
CA LEU A 276 -5.21 -21.66 -13.96
C LEU A 276 -4.12 -22.02 -14.98
N ILE A 277 -2.85 -21.88 -14.61
CA ILE A 277 -1.72 -22.24 -15.48
C ILE A 277 -1.82 -23.70 -15.92
N LYS A 278 -2.13 -24.61 -14.99
CA LYS A 278 -2.29 -26.03 -15.28
C LYS A 278 -3.43 -26.29 -16.26
N GLU A 279 -4.58 -25.64 -16.06
CA GLU A 279 -5.76 -25.82 -16.92
C GLU A 279 -5.55 -25.21 -18.32
N ILE A 280 -4.95 -24.01 -18.40
CA ILE A 280 -4.60 -23.35 -19.67
C ILE A 280 -3.67 -24.25 -20.52
N LYS A 281 -2.63 -24.84 -19.92
CA LYS A 281 -1.70 -25.74 -20.59
C LYS A 281 -2.35 -27.03 -21.09
N ARG A 282 -3.44 -27.49 -20.46
CA ARG A 282 -4.20 -28.68 -20.86
C ARG A 282 -5.22 -28.40 -21.95
N SER A 283 -5.59 -27.15 -22.14
CA SER A 283 -6.61 -26.77 -23.11
C SER A 283 -6.14 -26.99 -24.55
N LYS A 284 -7.06 -27.40 -25.39
CA LYS A 284 -6.88 -27.41 -26.85
C LYS A 284 -7.08 -26.03 -27.48
N LEU A 285 -7.77 -25.11 -26.78
CA LEU A 285 -7.92 -23.75 -27.23
C LEU A 285 -6.58 -23.03 -27.11
N LYS A 286 -6.29 -22.17 -28.07
CA LYS A 286 -5.11 -21.29 -28.08
C LYS A 286 -5.56 -19.86 -28.01
N ILE A 287 -4.70 -19.03 -27.45
CA ILE A 287 -4.87 -17.58 -27.44
C ILE A 287 -4.78 -17.08 -28.88
N ASP A 288 -5.64 -16.17 -29.28
CA ASP A 288 -5.52 -15.43 -30.52
C ASP A 288 -4.34 -14.44 -30.41
N SER A 289 -3.20 -14.81 -31.00
CA SER A 289 -1.98 -14.02 -30.93
C SER A 289 -2.11 -12.71 -31.71
N ASP A 290 -2.84 -12.68 -32.82
CA ASP A 290 -2.95 -11.49 -33.67
C ASP A 290 -3.83 -10.44 -33.01
N ALA A 291 -4.95 -10.86 -32.40
CA ALA A 291 -5.80 -9.99 -31.61
C ALA A 291 -5.02 -9.40 -30.41
N LEU A 292 -4.24 -10.22 -29.72
CA LEU A 292 -3.45 -9.81 -28.57
C LEU A 292 -2.31 -8.84 -28.94
N ASP A 293 -1.63 -9.09 -30.05
CA ASP A 293 -0.58 -8.19 -30.56
C ASP A 293 -1.16 -6.85 -30.99
N SER A 294 -2.33 -6.85 -31.66
CA SER A 294 -3.09 -5.65 -31.97
C SER A 294 -3.46 -4.85 -30.71
N TRP A 295 -3.94 -5.57 -29.68
CA TRP A 295 -4.27 -4.97 -28.38
C TRP A 295 -3.06 -4.33 -27.68
N ASN A 296 -1.93 -5.04 -27.60
CA ASN A 296 -0.69 -4.51 -27.05
C ASN A 296 -0.16 -3.29 -27.83
N SER A 297 -0.31 -3.29 -29.16
CA SER A 297 0.05 -2.17 -30.03
C SER A 297 -0.82 -0.94 -29.75
N GLN A 298 -2.12 -1.13 -29.58
CA GLN A 298 -3.03 -0.05 -29.18
C GLN A 298 -2.63 0.57 -27.84
N ILE A 299 -2.28 -0.25 -26.86
CA ILE A 299 -1.83 0.23 -25.54
C ILE A 299 -0.51 1.00 -25.65
N SER A 300 0.40 0.55 -26.50
CA SER A 300 1.65 1.26 -26.77
C SER A 300 1.39 2.63 -27.39
N THR A 301 0.41 2.75 -28.29
CA THR A 301 -0.02 4.05 -28.85
C THR A 301 -0.53 4.98 -27.76
N TRP A 302 -1.33 4.49 -26.84
CA TRP A 302 -1.80 5.30 -25.69
C TRP A 302 -0.65 5.73 -24.79
N ARG A 303 0.32 4.85 -24.54
CA ARG A 303 1.52 5.17 -23.76
C ARG A 303 2.34 6.30 -24.41
N VAL A 304 2.54 6.25 -25.73
CA VAL A 304 3.25 7.30 -26.45
C VAL A 304 2.48 8.63 -26.41
N LYS A 305 1.15 8.58 -26.51
CA LYS A 305 0.31 9.79 -26.54
C LYS A 305 0.31 10.55 -25.20
N HIS A 306 0.12 9.85 -24.08
CA HIS A 306 -0.10 10.44 -22.77
C HIS A 306 0.56 9.64 -21.62
N GLY A 307 1.59 8.86 -21.90
CA GLY A 307 2.35 8.16 -20.85
C GLY A 307 3.11 9.13 -19.94
N LEU A 308 3.59 8.58 -18.84
CA LEU A 308 4.43 9.33 -17.90
C LEU A 308 5.86 9.44 -18.45
N ASP A 309 6.01 10.11 -19.60
CA ASP A 309 7.32 10.39 -20.20
C ASP A 309 7.88 11.66 -19.58
N HIS A 310 8.79 11.46 -18.66
CA HIS A 310 9.41 12.52 -17.91
C HIS A 310 10.35 13.40 -18.74
N GLU A 311 11.11 12.85 -19.68
CA GLU A 311 12.02 13.66 -20.51
C GLU A 311 11.23 14.63 -21.38
N LEU A 312 10.12 14.17 -21.96
CA LEU A 312 9.21 15.02 -22.71
C LEU A 312 8.56 16.08 -21.82
N TYR A 313 8.23 15.71 -20.57
CA TYR A 313 7.64 16.64 -19.61
C TYR A 313 8.63 17.74 -19.21
N LEU A 314 9.86 17.38 -18.85
CA LEU A 314 10.92 18.34 -18.51
C LEU A 314 11.22 19.33 -19.63
N LYS A 315 11.19 18.88 -20.90
CA LYS A 315 11.38 19.75 -22.06
C LYS A 315 10.22 20.75 -22.25
N LYS A 316 9.03 20.46 -21.72
CA LYS A 316 7.82 21.28 -21.89
C LYS A 316 7.51 22.17 -20.69
N THR A 317 8.07 21.91 -19.53
CA THR A 317 7.81 22.71 -18.33
C THR A 317 8.57 24.03 -18.37
N LYS A 318 7.92 25.08 -17.87
CA LYS A 318 8.53 26.40 -17.68
C LYS A 318 8.96 26.62 -16.23
N SER A 319 8.78 25.65 -15.36
CA SER A 319 9.17 25.77 -13.94
C SER A 319 10.68 25.93 -13.79
N LYS A 320 11.08 26.88 -12.97
CA LYS A 320 12.48 27.05 -12.51
C LYS A 320 12.74 26.30 -11.20
N MET A 321 11.69 25.77 -10.59
CA MET A 321 11.76 24.99 -9.35
C MET A 321 11.94 23.49 -9.65
N ILE A 322 12.33 22.74 -8.65
CA ILE A 322 12.44 21.29 -8.73
C ILE A 322 11.03 20.70 -8.87
N LEU A 323 10.85 19.78 -9.80
CA LEU A 323 9.59 19.04 -9.92
C LEU A 323 9.60 17.83 -9.01
N PRO A 324 8.49 17.48 -8.33
CA PRO A 324 8.39 16.29 -7.48
C PRO A 324 8.76 14.99 -8.20
N GLN A 325 8.40 14.86 -9.47
CA GLN A 325 8.75 13.70 -10.32
C GLN A 325 10.26 13.53 -10.46
N VAL A 326 11.01 14.64 -10.60
CA VAL A 326 12.48 14.63 -10.69
C VAL A 326 13.08 14.09 -9.39
N VAL A 327 12.54 14.51 -8.24
CA VAL A 327 13.00 14.03 -6.93
C VAL A 327 12.90 12.51 -6.86
N VAL A 328 11.75 11.95 -7.28
CA VAL A 328 11.51 10.50 -7.23
C VAL A 328 12.41 9.75 -8.21
N GLN A 329 12.65 10.29 -9.39
CA GLN A 329 13.51 9.63 -10.38
C GLN A 329 14.98 9.67 -9.98
N GLU A 330 15.46 10.78 -9.45
CA GLU A 330 16.82 10.86 -8.89
C GLU A 330 16.98 9.92 -7.69
N LEU A 331 15.92 9.77 -6.88
CA LEU A 331 15.87 8.79 -5.80
C LEU A 331 15.97 7.35 -6.32
N TYR A 332 15.21 7.01 -7.37
CA TYR A 332 15.28 5.70 -8.01
C TYR A 332 16.70 5.41 -8.51
N GLN A 333 17.33 6.36 -9.20
CA GLN A 333 18.69 6.21 -9.70
C GLN A 333 19.73 6.11 -8.56
N ALA A 334 19.60 6.94 -7.51
CA ALA A 334 20.52 6.93 -6.36
C ALA A 334 20.46 5.61 -5.57
N THR A 335 19.34 4.89 -5.64
CA THR A 335 19.12 3.60 -4.97
C THR A 335 19.20 2.41 -5.91
N ASP A 336 19.44 2.62 -7.20
CA ASP A 336 19.35 1.59 -8.25
C ASP A 336 18.04 0.80 -8.18
N GLY A 337 16.95 1.47 -7.78
CA GLY A 337 15.62 0.88 -7.59
C GLY A 337 15.54 -0.24 -6.53
N ASN A 338 16.55 -0.37 -5.66
CA ASN A 338 16.66 -1.48 -4.70
C ASN A 338 16.29 -1.12 -3.26
N ALA A 339 15.95 0.15 -2.97
CA ALA A 339 15.56 0.54 -1.61
C ALA A 339 14.21 -0.06 -1.19
N TRP A 340 14.03 -0.20 0.11
CA TRP A 340 12.72 -0.28 0.74
C TRP A 340 12.17 1.15 0.83
N VAL A 341 11.08 1.41 0.12
CA VAL A 341 10.49 2.75 0.08
C VAL A 341 9.19 2.74 0.87
N THR A 342 9.19 3.50 1.95
CA THR A 342 7.94 3.83 2.66
C THR A 342 7.46 5.20 2.21
N SER A 343 6.17 5.42 2.22
CA SER A 343 5.62 6.73 1.92
C SER A 343 4.55 7.12 2.93
N ASP A 344 4.58 8.39 3.28
CA ASP A 344 3.43 9.07 3.85
C ASP A 344 2.35 9.31 2.79
N VAL A 345 1.24 9.92 3.17
CA VAL A 345 0.06 10.11 2.33
C VAL A 345 -0.05 11.53 1.83
N GLY A 346 -0.19 11.68 0.52
CA GLY A 346 -0.30 12.96 -0.16
C GLY A 346 0.15 12.87 -1.62
N GLN A 347 0.44 14.02 -2.25
CA GLN A 347 0.96 14.06 -3.62
C GLN A 347 2.28 13.28 -3.76
N HIS A 348 3.18 13.38 -2.76
CA HIS A 348 4.45 12.66 -2.73
C HIS A 348 4.26 11.14 -2.86
N GLN A 349 3.22 10.57 -2.22
CA GLN A 349 2.88 9.15 -2.36
C GLN A 349 2.54 8.79 -3.82
N MET A 350 1.75 9.62 -4.48
CA MET A 350 1.34 9.38 -5.86
C MET A 350 2.51 9.56 -6.82
N PHE A 351 3.38 10.55 -6.60
CA PHE A 351 4.59 10.70 -7.40
C PHE A 351 5.53 9.49 -7.27
N VAL A 352 5.70 8.95 -6.06
CA VAL A 352 6.47 7.70 -5.87
C VAL A 352 5.81 6.53 -6.59
N ALA A 353 4.49 6.38 -6.47
CA ALA A 353 3.75 5.30 -7.14
C ALA A 353 3.84 5.35 -8.67
N GLN A 354 3.96 6.57 -9.25
CA GLN A 354 4.07 6.78 -10.69
C GLN A 354 5.50 6.66 -11.22
N TYR A 355 6.51 7.15 -10.49
CA TYR A 355 7.86 7.39 -11.02
C TYR A 355 8.96 6.55 -10.36
N TYR A 356 8.69 5.85 -9.24
CA TYR A 356 9.62 4.87 -8.68
C TYR A 356 9.24 3.48 -9.19
N HIS A 357 10.07 2.89 -10.03
CA HIS A 357 9.80 1.62 -10.70
C HIS A 357 10.07 0.42 -9.79
N PHE A 358 9.00 -0.12 -9.18
CA PHE A 358 9.11 -1.27 -8.27
C PHE A 358 9.19 -2.59 -9.06
N ASN A 359 10.36 -3.23 -9.05
CA ASN A 359 10.60 -4.52 -9.72
C ASN A 359 10.51 -5.73 -8.79
N LYS A 360 10.37 -5.50 -7.49
CA LYS A 360 10.34 -6.54 -6.45
C LYS A 360 9.13 -6.34 -5.54
N PRO A 361 8.48 -7.44 -5.10
CA PRO A 361 7.39 -7.34 -4.14
C PRO A 361 7.88 -6.79 -2.80
N ARG A 362 6.95 -6.21 -2.02
CA ARG A 362 7.16 -5.67 -0.66
C ARG A 362 8.08 -4.46 -0.55
N ARG A 363 8.70 -4.01 -1.65
CA ARG A 363 9.59 -2.82 -1.63
C ARG A 363 8.82 -1.49 -1.54
N TRP A 364 7.53 -1.52 -1.78
CA TRP A 364 6.61 -0.38 -1.62
C TRP A 364 5.74 -0.55 -0.39
N ILE A 365 5.85 0.37 0.56
CA ILE A 365 5.19 0.31 1.87
C ILE A 365 4.44 1.63 2.09
N ASN A 366 3.12 1.58 2.09
CA ASN A 366 2.29 2.77 2.19
C ASN A 366 0.92 2.43 2.80
N SER A 367 0.22 3.45 3.33
CA SER A 367 -1.16 3.34 3.76
C SER A 367 -2.08 3.63 2.57
N GLY A 368 -2.54 2.59 1.88
CA GLY A 368 -3.35 2.75 0.67
C GLY A 368 -4.86 2.80 0.92
N GLY A 369 -5.35 2.01 1.86
CA GLY A 369 -6.78 1.89 2.13
C GLY A 369 -7.34 2.99 3.04
N LEU A 370 -6.66 3.29 4.14
CA LEU A 370 -7.07 4.35 5.08
C LEU A 370 -6.48 5.71 4.70
N GLY A 371 -5.27 5.75 4.15
CA GLY A 371 -4.63 7.00 3.77
C GLY A 371 -4.09 7.78 4.98
N THR A 372 -3.37 7.10 5.86
CA THR A 372 -2.90 7.65 7.14
C THR A 372 -1.66 8.54 6.95
N MET A 373 -1.80 9.84 7.16
CA MET A 373 -0.67 10.75 7.31
C MET A 373 0.09 10.44 8.61
N GLY A 374 1.43 10.53 8.58
CA GLY A 374 2.29 10.11 9.70
C GLY A 374 2.68 8.62 9.68
N PHE A 375 2.26 7.87 8.66
CA PHE A 375 2.58 6.45 8.51
C PHE A 375 4.05 6.21 8.10
N GLY A 376 4.61 7.09 7.27
CA GLY A 376 5.85 6.85 6.53
C GLY A 376 7.07 6.57 7.39
N LEU A 377 7.39 7.45 8.35
CA LEU A 377 8.56 7.32 9.22
C LEU A 377 8.48 6.08 10.13
N PRO A 378 7.44 5.87 10.93
CA PRO A 378 7.38 4.67 11.76
C PRO A 378 7.34 3.38 10.94
N ALA A 379 6.72 3.36 9.75
CA ALA A 379 6.79 2.20 8.86
C ALA A 379 8.22 1.95 8.35
N ALA A 380 9.00 3.00 8.08
CA ALA A 380 10.41 2.89 7.73
C ALA A 380 11.24 2.29 8.88
N MET A 381 10.93 2.66 10.13
CA MET A 381 11.56 2.04 11.31
C MET A 381 11.32 0.53 11.33
N GLY A 382 10.09 0.09 11.11
CA GLY A 382 9.74 -1.33 11.04
C GLY A 382 10.48 -2.08 9.92
N ALA A 383 10.55 -1.48 8.73
CA ALA A 383 11.30 -2.02 7.60
C ALA A 383 12.81 -2.10 7.89
N LYS A 384 13.37 -1.06 8.54
CA LYS A 384 14.80 -1.01 8.89
C LYS A 384 15.17 -2.03 9.96
N LEU A 385 14.30 -2.26 10.94
CA LEU A 385 14.48 -3.32 11.93
C LEU A 385 14.44 -4.72 11.28
N ALA A 386 13.59 -4.92 10.28
CA ALA A 386 13.51 -6.17 9.54
C ALA A 386 14.74 -6.42 8.65
N TYR A 387 15.27 -5.35 8.04
CA TYR A 387 16.37 -5.40 7.08
C TYR A 387 17.46 -4.37 7.42
N PRO A 388 18.22 -4.60 8.49
CA PRO A 388 19.14 -3.59 9.04
C PRO A 388 20.29 -3.22 8.10
N LYS A 389 20.62 -4.06 7.13
CA LYS A 389 21.69 -3.82 6.15
C LYS A 389 21.21 -3.15 4.86
N ASP A 390 19.90 -3.19 4.58
CA ASP A 390 19.32 -2.64 3.35
C ASP A 390 19.09 -1.13 3.48
N GLU A 391 19.07 -0.44 2.32
CA GLU A 391 18.63 0.95 2.28
C GLU A 391 17.12 1.03 2.50
N VAL A 392 16.72 1.88 3.45
CA VAL A 392 15.33 2.21 3.73
C VAL A 392 15.14 3.71 3.57
N VAL A 393 14.17 4.07 2.75
CA VAL A 393 13.83 5.45 2.42
C VAL A 393 12.41 5.73 2.83
N CYS A 394 12.20 6.81 3.60
CA CYS A 394 10.90 7.37 3.88
C CYS A 394 10.68 8.59 2.97
N VAL A 395 9.74 8.51 2.03
CA VAL A 395 9.29 9.67 1.25
C VAL A 395 8.08 10.28 1.94
N THR A 396 8.18 11.55 2.27
CA THR A 396 7.15 12.26 3.04
C THR A 396 6.90 13.66 2.48
N GLY A 397 5.93 14.35 3.03
CA GLY A 397 5.69 15.78 2.85
C GLY A 397 5.69 16.49 4.20
N GLU A 398 5.86 17.80 4.18
CA GLU A 398 6.04 18.64 5.37
C GLU A 398 4.88 18.55 6.37
N GLY A 399 3.67 18.32 5.90
CA GLY A 399 2.51 18.13 6.78
C GLY A 399 2.45 16.75 7.43
N SER A 400 2.79 15.71 6.65
CA SER A 400 2.72 14.33 7.12
C SER A 400 3.81 14.00 8.14
N ILE A 401 5.04 14.44 7.90
CA ILE A 401 6.17 14.12 8.80
C ILE A 401 5.98 14.68 10.20
N GLN A 402 5.31 15.83 10.33
CA GLN A 402 5.06 16.45 11.62
C GLN A 402 4.12 15.63 12.52
N MET A 403 3.31 14.73 11.96
CA MET A 403 2.39 13.88 12.74
C MET A 403 3.10 12.79 13.55
N CYS A 404 4.33 12.42 13.17
CA CYS A 404 5.14 11.42 13.86
C CYS A 404 6.61 11.86 14.02
N ILE A 405 6.86 13.17 14.11
CA ILE A 405 8.21 13.74 14.15
C ILE A 405 8.99 13.30 15.40
N GLN A 406 8.31 13.01 16.51
CA GLN A 406 8.90 12.51 17.75
C GLN A 406 9.63 11.18 17.57
N GLU A 407 9.30 10.40 16.53
CA GLU A 407 9.96 9.13 16.23
C GLU A 407 11.42 9.31 15.79
N LEU A 408 11.85 10.52 15.49
CA LEU A 408 13.28 10.83 15.31
C LEU A 408 14.10 10.48 16.56
N SER A 409 13.56 10.69 17.78
CA SER A 409 14.19 10.23 19.03
C SER A 409 14.33 8.71 19.05
N THR A 410 13.29 7.98 18.65
CA THR A 410 13.32 6.51 18.58
C THR A 410 14.35 6.03 17.56
N CYS A 411 14.44 6.69 16.41
CA CYS A 411 15.44 6.39 15.39
C CYS A 411 16.87 6.58 15.92
N LEU A 412 17.12 7.63 16.71
CA LEU A 412 18.42 7.87 17.33
C LEU A 412 18.74 6.79 18.37
N GLN A 413 17.81 6.51 19.26
CA GLN A 413 17.99 5.52 20.34
C GLN A 413 18.34 4.13 19.82
N TYR A 414 17.73 3.71 18.70
CA TYR A 414 17.92 2.37 18.13
C TYR A 414 18.88 2.34 16.93
N ASN A 415 19.58 3.44 16.66
CA ASN A 415 20.51 3.57 15.53
C ASN A 415 19.89 3.11 14.20
N LEU A 416 18.76 3.70 13.82
CA LEU A 416 18.05 3.38 12.59
C LEU A 416 18.47 4.34 11.46
N PRO A 417 19.45 3.98 10.61
CA PRO A 417 19.93 4.83 9.53
C PRO A 417 18.94 4.84 8.34
N ILE A 418 17.85 5.58 8.50
CA ILE A 418 16.83 5.80 7.49
C ILE A 418 17.16 7.06 6.70
N LYS A 419 16.83 7.10 5.40
CA LYS A 419 16.88 8.32 4.60
C LYS A 419 15.48 8.89 4.48
N ILE A 420 15.24 10.07 5.02
CA ILE A 420 13.97 10.78 4.92
C ILE A 420 14.09 11.79 3.78
N ILE A 421 13.23 11.66 2.78
CA ILE A 421 13.14 12.59 1.65
C ILE A 421 11.82 13.33 1.80
N ASN A 422 11.90 14.56 2.29
CA ASN A 422 10.76 15.45 2.44
C ASN A 422 10.53 16.21 1.14
N ILE A 423 9.45 15.92 0.44
CA ILE A 423 9.03 16.64 -0.77
C ILE A 423 8.16 17.82 -0.31
N ASN A 424 8.83 18.97 -0.13
CA ASN A 424 8.28 20.15 0.49
C ASN A 424 7.71 21.11 -0.56
N ASN A 425 6.39 21.19 -0.65
CA ASN A 425 5.68 22.13 -1.52
C ASN A 425 4.92 23.21 -0.73
N GLU A 426 5.21 23.35 0.56
CA GLU A 426 4.63 24.33 1.49
C GLU A 426 3.09 24.28 1.58
N ALA A 427 2.52 23.09 1.33
CA ALA A 427 1.08 22.90 1.32
C ALA A 427 0.67 21.46 1.63
N LEU A 428 -0.56 21.26 2.09
CA LEU A 428 -1.27 20.00 1.98
C LEU A 428 -1.60 19.76 0.50
N GLY A 429 -0.60 19.32 -0.26
CA GLY A 429 -0.58 19.39 -1.72
C GLY A 429 -1.76 18.70 -2.40
N MET A 430 -2.24 17.55 -1.88
CA MET A 430 -3.41 16.87 -2.44
C MET A 430 -4.70 17.66 -2.19
N VAL A 431 -4.86 18.26 -1.00
CA VAL A 431 -6.02 19.12 -0.68
C VAL A 431 -6.00 20.36 -1.58
N ARG A 432 -4.83 20.99 -1.72
CA ARG A 432 -4.63 22.14 -2.63
C ARG A 432 -4.98 21.77 -4.08
N GLN A 433 -4.54 20.61 -4.57
CA GLN A 433 -4.87 20.14 -5.92
C GLN A 433 -6.39 20.04 -6.13
N TRP A 434 -7.13 19.49 -5.18
CA TRP A 434 -8.60 19.44 -5.23
C TRP A 434 -9.22 20.85 -5.25
N GLN A 435 -8.70 21.77 -4.45
CA GLN A 435 -9.16 23.16 -4.41
C GLN A 435 -8.89 23.87 -5.73
N ASP A 436 -7.73 23.65 -6.32
CA ASP A 436 -7.40 24.20 -7.64
C ASP A 436 -8.31 23.67 -8.77
N MET A 437 -8.63 22.38 -8.71
CA MET A 437 -9.40 21.73 -9.79
C MET A 437 -10.91 21.93 -9.67
N ASN A 438 -11.45 21.96 -8.45
CA ASN A 438 -12.89 21.89 -8.23
C ASN A 438 -13.48 23.13 -7.54
N TYR A 439 -12.64 23.98 -6.94
CA TYR A 439 -13.09 25.12 -6.13
C TYR A 439 -12.49 26.45 -6.58
N GLY A 440 -12.07 26.54 -7.85
CA GLY A 440 -11.56 27.79 -8.45
C GLY A 440 -10.28 28.33 -7.80
N GLY A 441 -9.45 27.45 -7.20
CA GLY A 441 -8.21 27.84 -6.53
C GLY A 441 -8.40 28.57 -5.21
N ARG A 442 -9.58 28.47 -4.59
CA ARG A 442 -9.82 29.00 -3.24
C ARG A 442 -9.15 28.10 -2.20
N HIS A 443 -7.91 28.43 -1.87
CA HIS A 443 -7.15 27.68 -0.86
C HIS A 443 -7.68 28.02 0.54
N SER A 444 -8.09 26.99 1.30
CA SER A 444 -8.55 27.13 2.67
C SER A 444 -7.89 26.05 3.51
N ALA A 445 -7.14 26.45 4.53
CA ALA A 445 -6.40 25.58 5.45
C ALA A 445 -5.49 24.54 4.75
N SER A 446 -4.99 24.83 3.55
CA SER A 446 -4.18 23.91 2.76
C SER A 446 -2.77 24.41 2.44
N THR A 447 -2.44 25.63 2.85
CA THR A 447 -1.12 26.23 2.70
C THR A 447 -0.54 26.57 4.07
N TYR A 448 0.77 26.44 4.20
CA TYR A 448 1.45 26.66 5.48
C TYR A 448 2.02 28.07 5.63
N ALA A 449 2.17 28.80 4.53
CA ALA A 449 2.77 30.13 4.51
C ALA A 449 4.07 30.19 5.34
N ASP A 450 4.09 30.97 6.42
CA ASP A 450 5.27 31.20 7.25
C ASP A 450 5.31 30.30 8.52
N SER A 451 4.47 29.24 8.58
CA SER A 451 4.32 28.43 9.80
C SER A 451 5.15 27.14 9.82
N LEU A 452 5.87 26.81 8.74
CA LEU A 452 6.70 25.60 8.71
C LEU A 452 7.97 25.75 9.53
N PRO A 453 8.38 24.68 10.24
CA PRO A 453 9.68 24.67 10.90
C PRO A 453 10.82 24.59 9.88
N ASP A 454 12.02 25.01 10.28
CA ASP A 454 13.24 24.67 9.56
C ASP A 454 13.56 23.18 9.82
N PHE A 455 13.24 22.33 8.86
CA PHE A 455 13.39 20.86 8.98
C PHE A 455 14.84 20.42 9.12
N VAL A 456 15.81 21.21 8.61
CA VAL A 456 17.24 20.92 8.80
C VAL A 456 17.62 21.07 10.27
N LYS A 457 17.31 22.24 10.86
CA LYS A 457 17.56 22.50 12.29
C LYS A 457 16.79 21.53 13.18
N LEU A 458 15.58 21.19 12.78
CA LEU A 458 14.75 20.23 13.51
C LEU A 458 15.42 18.85 13.53
N ALA A 459 15.89 18.34 12.39
CA ALA A 459 16.61 17.08 12.33
C ALA A 459 17.90 17.10 13.16
N GLU A 460 18.65 18.21 13.08
CA GLU A 460 19.87 18.42 13.88
C GLU A 460 19.59 18.47 15.39
N SER A 461 18.48 19.06 15.81
CA SER A 461 18.06 19.09 17.22
C SER A 461 17.76 17.71 17.80
N TYR A 462 17.36 16.76 16.93
CA TYR A 462 17.20 15.34 17.29
C TYR A 462 18.49 14.52 17.14
N GLY A 463 19.64 15.15 16.85
CA GLY A 463 20.94 14.49 16.71
C GLY A 463 21.17 13.82 15.34
N HIS A 464 20.38 14.16 14.34
CA HIS A 464 20.46 13.63 12.98
C HIS A 464 21.14 14.60 12.01
N VAL A 465 21.38 14.17 10.78
CA VAL A 465 21.91 15.04 9.72
C VAL A 465 20.75 15.65 8.94
N GLY A 466 20.71 16.97 8.86
CA GLY A 466 19.79 17.71 8.01
C GLY A 466 20.46 18.21 6.73
N MET A 467 19.76 18.17 5.61
CA MET A 467 20.22 18.71 4.32
C MET A 467 19.07 19.42 3.62
N LYS A 468 19.36 20.55 2.97
CA LYS A 468 18.37 21.33 2.21
C LYS A 468 18.71 21.36 0.73
N VAL A 469 17.70 21.19 -0.11
CA VAL A 469 17.82 21.25 -1.57
C VAL A 469 16.78 22.24 -2.12
N THR A 470 17.26 23.29 -2.79
CA THR A 470 16.40 24.32 -3.40
C THR A 470 16.61 24.48 -4.91
N LYS A 471 17.65 23.82 -5.47
CA LYS A 471 18.00 23.88 -6.89
C LYS A 471 18.19 22.47 -7.44
N GLN A 472 17.68 22.21 -8.63
CA GLN A 472 17.79 20.90 -9.28
C GLN A 472 19.25 20.42 -9.42
N SER A 473 20.20 21.34 -9.70
CA SER A 473 21.63 21.00 -9.79
C SER A 473 22.27 20.47 -8.50
N GLN A 474 21.63 20.68 -7.35
CA GLN A 474 22.08 20.21 -6.04
C GLN A 474 21.51 18.81 -5.72
N LEU A 475 20.36 18.44 -6.31
CA LEU A 475 19.55 17.29 -5.88
C LEU A 475 20.37 16.01 -5.90
N ARG A 476 20.92 15.60 -7.04
CA ARG A 476 21.67 14.34 -7.16
C ARG A 476 22.86 14.28 -6.21
N LYS A 477 23.67 15.35 -6.15
CA LYS A 477 24.83 15.42 -5.26
C LYS A 477 24.43 15.28 -3.78
N THR A 478 23.30 15.86 -3.38
CA THR A 478 22.80 15.77 -2.00
C THR A 478 22.29 14.37 -1.69
N LEU A 479 21.59 13.73 -2.61
CA LEU A 479 21.15 12.33 -2.46
C LEU A 479 22.36 11.40 -2.35
N ASP A 480 23.36 11.51 -3.24
CA ASP A 480 24.56 10.70 -3.20
C ASP A 480 25.30 10.86 -1.86
N LYS A 481 25.41 12.11 -1.35
CA LYS A 481 25.98 12.39 -0.02
C LYS A 481 25.16 11.76 1.11
N ALA A 482 23.83 11.84 1.04
CA ALA A 482 22.95 11.25 2.04
C ALA A 482 23.06 9.73 2.06
N PHE A 483 23.09 9.09 0.90
CA PHE A 483 23.21 7.63 0.77
C PHE A 483 24.62 7.11 1.10
N ALA A 484 25.65 7.94 1.01
CA ALA A 484 27.01 7.58 1.48
C ALA A 484 27.09 7.43 3.01
N MET A 485 26.22 8.11 3.78
CA MET A 485 26.16 8.03 5.24
C MET A 485 25.34 6.81 5.68
N LYS A 486 25.97 5.63 5.73
CA LYS A 486 25.30 4.36 6.01
C LYS A 486 24.91 4.15 7.48
N ASP A 487 25.52 4.87 8.39
CA ASP A 487 25.48 4.67 9.84
C ASP A 487 24.48 5.59 10.57
N ARG A 488 23.83 6.51 9.86
CA ARG A 488 22.98 7.51 10.48
C ARG A 488 21.74 7.88 9.66
N LEU A 489 20.72 8.38 10.34
CA LEU A 489 19.57 8.97 9.69
C LEU A 489 19.96 10.30 9.05
N VAL A 490 19.51 10.50 7.82
CA VAL A 490 19.67 11.76 7.09
C VAL A 490 18.28 12.25 6.65
N PHE A 491 17.97 13.48 7.01
CA PHE A 491 16.76 14.19 6.59
C PHE A 491 17.09 15.14 5.45
N VAL A 492 16.54 14.90 4.26
CA VAL A 492 16.73 15.76 3.09
C VAL A 492 15.43 16.51 2.81
N ASP A 493 15.44 17.83 3.06
CA ASP A 493 14.31 18.73 2.78
C ASP A 493 14.45 19.31 1.36
N VAL A 494 13.58 18.86 0.45
CA VAL A 494 13.62 19.22 -0.97
C VAL A 494 12.44 20.14 -1.31
N TYR A 495 12.74 21.41 -1.56
CA TYR A 495 11.75 22.39 -2.01
C TYR A 495 11.37 22.16 -3.47
N VAL A 496 10.09 21.92 -3.71
CA VAL A 496 9.55 21.61 -5.04
C VAL A 496 8.51 22.63 -5.49
N ASP A 497 8.16 22.61 -6.77
CA ASP A 497 7.14 23.50 -7.33
C ASP A 497 5.78 23.25 -6.68
N PRO A 498 5.21 24.20 -5.93
CA PRO A 498 3.92 24.05 -5.27
C PRO A 498 2.72 23.98 -6.24
N ASN A 499 2.91 24.35 -7.50
CA ASN A 499 1.86 24.31 -8.51
C ASN A 499 1.87 23.01 -9.33
N GLU A 500 2.83 22.13 -9.07
CA GLU A 500 2.91 20.85 -9.75
C GLU A 500 1.93 19.85 -9.12
N HIS A 501 0.93 19.46 -9.91
CA HIS A 501 -0.11 18.53 -9.50
C HIS A 501 0.13 17.12 -10.03
N VAL A 502 -0.48 16.12 -9.38
CA VAL A 502 -0.40 14.73 -9.81
C VAL A 502 -1.33 14.50 -11.00
N TYR A 503 -0.76 14.20 -12.14
CA TYR A 503 -1.48 13.82 -13.36
C TYR A 503 -0.92 12.50 -13.94
N PRO A 504 -1.74 11.72 -14.70
CA PRO A 504 -3.17 11.90 -14.94
C PRO A 504 -4.02 11.83 -13.67
N MET A 505 -5.24 12.39 -13.72
CA MET A 505 -6.22 12.25 -12.66
C MET A 505 -7.61 12.01 -13.23
N LEU A 506 -8.33 10.99 -12.75
CA LEU A 506 -9.72 10.74 -13.15
C LEU A 506 -10.61 11.90 -12.74
N VAL A 507 -11.53 12.25 -13.63
CA VAL A 507 -12.58 13.24 -13.32
C VAL A 507 -13.55 12.59 -12.31
N SER A 508 -13.56 13.10 -11.09
CA SER A 508 -14.40 12.57 -10.01
C SER A 508 -15.46 13.60 -9.63
N PRO A 509 -16.67 13.18 -9.19
CA PRO A 509 -17.09 11.79 -8.99
C PRO A 509 -17.78 11.11 -10.19
N SER A 510 -18.00 11.81 -11.30
CA SER A 510 -18.93 11.37 -12.36
C SER A 510 -18.27 10.78 -13.61
N GLY A 511 -16.94 10.70 -13.64
CA GLY A 511 -16.22 10.20 -14.81
C GLY A 511 -16.08 8.68 -14.85
N SER A 512 -15.86 8.16 -16.07
CA SER A 512 -15.40 6.79 -16.31
C SER A 512 -13.86 6.72 -16.34
N MET A 513 -13.29 5.53 -16.51
CA MET A 513 -11.82 5.33 -16.59
C MET A 513 -11.15 6.07 -17.76
N LYS A 514 -11.89 6.47 -18.80
CA LYS A 514 -11.37 7.27 -19.93
C LYS A 514 -11.40 8.78 -19.67
N ASP A 515 -12.15 9.24 -18.67
CA ASP A 515 -12.35 10.65 -18.40
C ASP A 515 -11.25 11.15 -17.46
N MET A 516 -10.13 11.57 -18.02
CA MET A 516 -8.94 11.95 -17.26
C MET A 516 -8.53 13.40 -17.55
N TRP A 517 -8.07 14.08 -16.50
CA TRP A 517 -7.26 15.26 -16.59
C TRP A 517 -5.80 14.86 -16.85
N ILE A 518 -5.22 15.40 -17.93
CA ILE A 518 -3.80 15.15 -18.27
C ILE A 518 -2.90 16.26 -17.72
N LYS A 519 -3.43 17.43 -17.58
CA LYS A 519 -2.85 18.61 -16.93
C LYS A 519 -3.97 19.57 -16.53
N LYS A 520 -3.65 20.62 -15.78
CA LYS A 520 -4.63 21.63 -15.37
C LYS A 520 -5.44 22.10 -16.59
N ASN A 521 -6.76 22.03 -16.47
CA ASN A 521 -7.74 22.44 -17.50
C ASN A 521 -7.63 21.71 -18.86
N THR A 522 -7.01 20.55 -18.91
CA THR A 522 -6.91 19.74 -20.14
C THR A 522 -7.35 18.32 -19.88
N LYS A 523 -8.50 17.93 -20.44
CA LYS A 523 -8.98 16.55 -20.50
C LYS A 523 -8.30 15.79 -21.63
N ALA A 524 -8.16 14.46 -21.47
CA ALA A 524 -7.61 13.57 -22.51
C ALA A 524 -8.52 13.46 -23.73
#